data_16885aeeaa890b776bd939fb739b72cb
#
_entry.id   16885aeeaa890b776bd939fb739b72cb
#
_cell.length_a   1.000
_cell.length_b   1.000
_cell.length_c   1.000
_cell.angle_alpha   90.00
_cell.angle_beta   90.00
_cell.angle_gamma   90.00
#
_symmetry.space_group_name_H-M   'P 1'
#
loop_
_entity.id
_entity.type
_entity.pdbx_description
1 polymer ?
#
loop_
_entity_poly.entity_id
_entity_poly.type
_entity_poly.pdbx_seq_one_letter_code
_entity_poly.pdbx_strand_id
1 'polypeptide(L)'
;MKKNTYKHVNYLWDKKKADAIGDDQVELFLYRSNILGADLRITNFGGGNTSCKTIEKDPITNEEVEVMWIKGSGGDIGTLKRNGIAGLYNQRLHDLKKVYRGLEYEDEMVALFNHCIFDLESRAPSIDTPLHGLLPFKHIDHLHPDALIAVAAAKDSEKITKEIWGDTMGWVPWQRPGFDLGLQLETCLNENPGIRGIVLGSHGVFTWGDTSYESYINSLEVIEVASQYIEDKINENGNVFGGPKIKSADKKNREAQASKLAPILRGLCSSEQSMIGHFTDNPKVLEFINSNDLNRLAPMGTSCPDHFLRTKIKPLILPLSVDEDFSDSLRVMKKLTPSFEQYREDYKKYYNSCKYPNSPAMRDPNPVVIIYPGVGMFTFAKNKQTARVASEFYINAVNVMRGAEAISSYTSLPRQEAFDIEYWLLEEAKLQRQPKEKPLSRKVALITGSGGGIGRAIADKLIAEGANVIFTDISEEYLDEAISQYSPDQAIACQCDVTNSKSIEKAIQKASIEFGGLDIVVHSAGLAISKPLEETTEANWNLLQEV
;
A
#
# COMPACT_ATOMS: atom_id res chain seq x y z
N MET A 1 10.71 35.47 -1.67
CA MET A 1 9.94 34.25 -1.93
C MET A 1 8.97 34.05 -0.79
N LYS A 2 7.65 34.07 -1.01
CA LYS A 2 6.66 33.66 -0.01
C LYS A 2 7.00 32.19 0.35
N LYS A 3 7.14 31.86 1.63
CA LYS A 3 7.17 30.47 2.09
C LYS A 3 5.84 29.86 1.63
N ASN A 4 5.87 28.93 0.68
CA ASN A 4 4.70 28.14 0.33
C ASN A 4 4.39 27.26 1.54
N THR A 5 3.46 27.71 2.35
CA THR A 5 2.95 26.95 3.49
C THR A 5 1.69 26.23 3.03
N TYR A 6 1.84 24.94 2.75
CA TYR A 6 0.71 24.04 2.51
C TYR A 6 0.22 23.46 3.85
N LYS A 7 -1.07 23.24 3.98
CA LYS A 7 -1.70 22.65 5.18
C LYS A 7 -1.80 21.13 5.05
N HIS A 8 -2.10 20.65 3.84
CA HIS A 8 -2.47 19.25 3.60
C HIS A 8 -1.32 18.41 3.03
N VAL A 9 -0.27 19.04 2.49
CA VAL A 9 0.92 18.36 1.98
C VAL A 9 2.19 19.00 2.50
N ASN A 10 3.32 18.28 2.46
CA ASN A 10 4.60 18.83 2.88
C ASN A 10 5.36 19.43 1.68
N TYR A 11 5.88 20.65 1.85
CA TYR A 11 6.85 21.20 0.91
C TYR A 11 8.25 20.68 1.25
N LEU A 12 8.76 19.75 0.44
CA LEU A 12 10.04 19.07 0.68
C LEU A 12 11.16 19.48 -0.29
N TRP A 13 10.90 20.42 -1.19
CA TRP A 13 11.93 20.87 -2.15
C TRP A 13 13.03 21.67 -1.43
N ASP A 14 14.25 21.14 -1.48
CA ASP A 14 15.45 21.81 -0.97
C ASP A 14 16.22 22.43 -2.15
N LYS A 15 16.21 23.76 -2.23
CA LYS A 15 16.89 24.50 -3.30
C LYS A 15 18.39 24.20 -3.35
N LYS A 16 19.07 24.04 -2.19
CA LYS A 16 20.51 23.76 -2.16
C LYS A 16 20.82 22.38 -2.78
N LYS A 17 19.98 21.38 -2.53
CA LYS A 17 20.12 20.05 -3.15
C LYS A 17 19.86 20.12 -4.64
N ALA A 18 18.83 20.81 -5.09
CA ALA A 18 18.54 21.00 -6.49
C ALA A 18 19.66 21.77 -7.22
N ASP A 19 20.16 22.86 -6.64
CA ASP A 19 21.28 23.65 -7.17
C ASP A 19 22.58 22.81 -7.25
N ALA A 20 22.80 21.87 -6.32
CA ALA A 20 23.95 20.96 -6.35
C ALA A 20 23.85 19.88 -7.46
N ILE A 21 22.64 19.48 -7.86
CA ILE A 21 22.41 18.61 -9.02
C ILE A 21 22.72 19.36 -10.34
N GLY A 22 22.45 20.68 -10.37
CA GLY A 22 22.69 21.51 -11.55
C GLY A 22 21.71 21.24 -12.69
N ASP A 23 22.22 21.11 -13.92
CA ASP A 23 21.39 21.00 -15.13
C ASP A 23 21.04 19.56 -15.53
N ASP A 24 21.44 18.56 -14.75
CA ASP A 24 21.07 17.15 -15.02
C ASP A 24 19.57 16.93 -14.78
N GLN A 25 18.80 16.94 -15.87
CA GLN A 25 17.34 16.82 -15.84
C GLN A 25 16.88 15.46 -15.34
N VAL A 26 17.66 14.41 -15.54
CA VAL A 26 17.33 13.05 -15.08
C VAL A 26 17.55 12.95 -13.57
N GLU A 27 18.63 13.50 -13.04
CA GLU A 27 18.86 13.55 -11.59
C GLU A 27 17.85 14.48 -10.89
N LEU A 28 17.47 15.62 -11.48
CA LEU A 28 16.39 16.49 -10.98
C LEU A 28 15.04 15.77 -11.00
N PHE A 29 14.76 14.96 -12.01
CA PHE A 29 13.57 14.11 -12.07
C PHE A 29 13.57 13.05 -10.95
N LEU A 30 14.69 12.36 -10.71
CA LEU A 30 14.81 11.40 -9.62
C LEU A 30 14.63 12.06 -8.25
N TYR A 31 15.24 13.23 -8.05
CA TYR A 31 15.07 14.03 -6.84
C TYR A 31 13.61 14.41 -6.61
N ARG A 32 12.91 14.94 -7.65
CA ARG A 32 11.48 15.27 -7.60
C ARG A 32 10.64 14.04 -7.23
N SER A 33 10.88 12.93 -7.89
CA SER A 33 10.17 11.67 -7.63
C SER A 33 10.29 11.25 -6.16
N ASN A 34 11.51 11.29 -5.63
CA ASN A 34 11.78 10.87 -4.26
C ASN A 34 11.07 11.75 -3.22
N ILE A 35 11.04 13.08 -3.41
CA ILE A 35 10.35 13.98 -2.49
C ILE A 35 8.82 13.95 -2.63
N LEU A 36 8.28 13.64 -3.82
CA LEU A 36 6.85 13.38 -3.99
C LEU A 36 6.44 12.09 -3.27
N GLY A 37 7.18 11.01 -3.44
CA GLY A 37 6.89 9.72 -2.80
C GLY A 37 7.21 9.67 -1.30
N ALA A 38 7.93 10.65 -0.76
CA ALA A 38 8.20 10.75 0.68
C ALA A 38 6.98 11.20 1.51
N ASP A 39 5.96 11.78 0.86
CA ASP A 39 4.71 12.16 1.53
C ASP A 39 3.53 11.30 1.01
N LEU A 40 3.07 10.35 1.83
CA LEU A 40 1.98 9.43 1.48
C LEU A 40 0.62 10.12 1.23
N ARG A 41 0.50 11.42 1.50
CA ARG A 41 -0.67 12.22 1.13
C ARG A 41 -0.64 12.66 -0.33
N ILE A 42 0.55 12.61 -0.96
CA ILE A 42 0.78 12.96 -2.37
C ILE A 42 0.60 11.73 -3.25
N THR A 43 1.06 10.56 -2.80
CA THR A 43 0.85 9.29 -3.49
C THR A 43 0.97 8.11 -2.53
N ASN A 44 0.24 7.03 -2.79
CA ASN A 44 0.32 5.80 -2.02
C ASN A 44 1.58 4.98 -2.37
N PHE A 45 1.89 3.97 -1.56
CA PHE A 45 3.05 3.10 -1.76
C PHE A 45 3.02 2.40 -3.13
N GLY A 46 4.06 2.59 -3.92
CA GLY A 46 4.20 1.97 -5.24
C GLY A 46 3.25 2.51 -6.31
N GLY A 47 2.34 3.42 -5.96
CA GLY A 47 1.43 4.08 -6.90
C GLY A 47 2.07 5.27 -7.60
N GLY A 48 1.42 5.67 -8.69
CA GLY A 48 1.86 6.80 -9.49
C GLY A 48 3.10 6.55 -10.34
N ASN A 49 3.40 7.51 -11.18
CA ASN A 49 4.55 7.50 -12.07
C ASN A 49 5.05 8.93 -12.32
N THR A 50 6.32 9.06 -12.64
CA THR A 50 6.94 10.36 -12.93
C THR A 50 7.89 10.23 -14.11
N SER A 51 8.07 11.30 -14.87
CA SER A 51 8.95 11.30 -16.05
C SER A 51 9.60 12.65 -16.29
N CYS A 52 10.66 12.63 -17.11
CA CYS A 52 11.21 13.82 -17.77
C CYS A 52 11.57 13.51 -19.22
N LYS A 53 11.62 14.54 -20.06
CA LYS A 53 12.08 14.46 -21.46
C LYS A 53 13.35 15.28 -21.63
N THR A 54 14.33 14.70 -22.28
CA THR A 54 15.63 15.31 -22.59
C THR A 54 15.98 15.13 -24.06
N ILE A 55 16.88 15.98 -24.56
CA ILE A 55 17.48 15.78 -25.87
C ILE A 55 18.79 15.03 -25.67
N GLU A 56 18.89 13.86 -26.29
CA GLU A 56 20.04 12.97 -26.20
C GLU A 56 20.62 12.73 -27.59
N LYS A 57 21.88 12.25 -27.66
CA LYS A 57 22.47 11.78 -28.90
C LYS A 57 22.14 10.32 -29.11
N ASP A 58 21.57 10.00 -30.27
CA ASP A 58 21.37 8.62 -30.69
C ASP A 58 22.73 7.91 -30.79
N PRO A 59 22.91 6.75 -30.16
CA PRO A 59 24.21 6.06 -30.10
C PRO A 59 24.70 5.50 -31.45
N ILE A 60 23.82 5.43 -32.46
CA ILE A 60 24.15 4.89 -33.80
C ILE A 60 24.32 6.03 -34.80
N THR A 61 23.35 6.94 -34.89
CA THR A 61 23.30 8.02 -35.88
C THR A 61 24.01 9.28 -35.42
N ASN A 62 24.22 9.46 -34.11
CA ASN A 62 24.72 10.67 -33.46
C ASN A 62 23.83 11.91 -33.67
N GLU A 63 22.60 11.72 -34.14
CA GLU A 63 21.58 12.76 -34.25
C GLU A 63 20.95 13.07 -32.88
N GLU A 64 20.46 14.30 -32.71
CA GLU A 64 19.70 14.69 -31.53
C GLU A 64 18.29 14.07 -31.58
N VAL A 65 17.92 13.36 -30.51
CA VAL A 65 16.61 12.70 -30.36
C VAL A 65 16.00 13.03 -29.02
N GLU A 66 14.69 13.19 -28.98
CA GLU A 66 13.97 13.33 -27.71
C GLU A 66 13.82 11.97 -27.02
N VAL A 67 14.35 11.87 -25.80
CA VAL A 67 14.27 10.69 -24.96
C VAL A 67 13.40 11.00 -23.73
N MET A 68 12.40 10.16 -23.49
CA MET A 68 11.63 10.17 -22.27
C MET A 68 12.23 9.21 -21.25
N TRP A 69 12.59 9.74 -20.09
CA TRP A 69 12.99 8.98 -18.91
C TRP A 69 11.80 8.86 -17.97
N ILE A 70 11.39 7.64 -17.64
CA ILE A 70 10.19 7.35 -16.85
C ILE A 70 10.48 6.25 -15.83
N LYS A 71 9.78 6.28 -14.69
CA LYS A 71 9.81 5.17 -13.73
C LYS A 71 9.43 3.86 -14.41
N GLY A 72 10.29 2.86 -14.32
CA GLY A 72 10.05 1.54 -14.85
C GLY A 72 8.96 0.77 -14.09
N SER A 73 8.57 -0.38 -14.64
CA SER A 73 7.54 -1.24 -14.04
C SER A 73 7.94 -1.73 -12.66
N GLY A 74 7.05 -1.55 -11.68
CA GLY A 74 7.26 -1.89 -10.26
C GLY A 74 8.23 -0.92 -9.56
N GLY A 75 8.22 -0.90 -8.26
CA GLY A 75 9.01 0.02 -7.46
C GLY A 75 8.24 1.28 -7.05
N ASP A 76 8.74 1.94 -6.04
CA ASP A 76 8.16 3.11 -5.41
C ASP A 76 8.86 4.38 -5.89
N ILE A 77 8.10 5.47 -6.15
CA ILE A 77 8.70 6.75 -6.58
C ILE A 77 9.53 7.39 -5.46
N GLY A 78 9.19 7.15 -4.19
CA GLY A 78 9.92 7.68 -3.02
C GLY A 78 11.33 7.10 -2.85
N THR A 79 11.64 5.97 -3.49
CA THR A 79 12.94 5.30 -3.44
C THR A 79 13.56 5.08 -4.83
N LEU A 80 13.05 5.79 -5.84
CA LEU A 80 13.46 5.67 -7.23
C LEU A 80 14.95 6.04 -7.42
N LYS A 81 15.67 5.19 -8.16
CA LYS A 81 17.09 5.37 -8.51
C LYS A 81 17.27 5.22 -10.01
N ARG A 82 18.45 5.57 -10.53
CA ARG A 82 18.80 5.49 -11.95
C ARG A 82 18.51 4.10 -12.57
N ASN A 83 18.80 3.02 -11.87
CA ASN A 83 18.50 1.66 -12.32
C ASN A 83 17.02 1.26 -12.24
N GLY A 84 16.16 2.14 -11.76
CA GLY A 84 14.70 1.96 -11.65
C GLY A 84 13.91 2.63 -12.77
N ILE A 85 14.58 3.35 -13.69
CA ILE A 85 13.91 4.07 -14.79
C ILE A 85 14.10 3.38 -16.12
N ALA A 86 13.28 3.76 -17.10
CA ALA A 86 13.38 3.37 -18.50
C ALA A 86 13.61 4.62 -19.37
N GLY A 87 14.55 4.55 -20.31
CA GLY A 87 14.76 5.57 -21.34
C GLY A 87 14.18 5.10 -22.68
N LEU A 88 13.29 5.91 -23.28
CA LEU A 88 12.58 5.56 -24.50
C LEU A 88 12.68 6.70 -25.53
N TYR A 89 12.84 6.35 -26.81
CA TYR A 89 12.66 7.28 -27.92
C TYR A 89 11.23 7.80 -27.95
N ASN A 90 11.00 9.06 -27.62
CA ASN A 90 9.65 9.62 -27.49
C ASN A 90 8.91 9.61 -28.85
N GLN A 91 9.61 9.87 -29.96
CA GLN A 91 9.01 9.80 -31.31
C GLN A 91 8.48 8.39 -31.62
N ARG A 92 9.14 7.33 -31.21
CA ARG A 92 8.67 5.95 -31.44
C ARG A 92 7.38 5.66 -30.66
N LEU A 93 7.21 6.26 -29.46
CA LEU A 93 5.96 6.16 -28.71
C LEU A 93 4.81 6.83 -29.47
N HIS A 94 5.04 7.99 -30.07
CA HIS A 94 4.06 8.64 -30.96
C HIS A 94 3.75 7.80 -32.20
N ASP A 95 4.74 7.12 -32.78
CA ASP A 95 4.54 6.27 -33.96
C ASP A 95 3.70 5.03 -33.67
N LEU A 96 3.58 4.61 -32.41
CA LEU A 96 2.68 3.51 -32.00
C LEU A 96 1.19 3.80 -32.32
N LYS A 97 0.80 5.07 -32.46
CA LYS A 97 -0.54 5.44 -32.92
C LYS A 97 -0.90 4.82 -34.29
N LYS A 98 0.11 4.60 -35.13
CA LYS A 98 -0.09 4.02 -36.48
C LYS A 98 -0.47 2.55 -36.45
N VAL A 99 -0.14 1.84 -35.36
CA VAL A 99 -0.38 0.40 -35.20
C VAL A 99 -1.42 0.08 -34.12
N TYR A 100 -1.91 1.08 -33.38
CA TYR A 100 -2.96 0.88 -32.39
C TYR A 100 -4.29 0.50 -33.04
N ARG A 101 -4.90 -0.57 -32.56
CA ARG A 101 -6.11 -1.19 -33.14
C ARG A 101 -7.37 -1.03 -32.29
N GLY A 102 -7.27 -0.29 -31.17
CA GLY A 102 -8.37 -0.08 -30.24
C GLY A 102 -8.28 -0.95 -28.97
N LEU A 103 -9.22 -0.72 -28.03
CA LEU A 103 -9.23 -1.27 -26.68
C LEU A 103 -9.12 -2.81 -26.59
N GLU A 104 -9.69 -3.53 -27.54
CA GLU A 104 -9.61 -5.01 -27.57
C GLU A 104 -8.18 -5.53 -27.73
N TYR A 105 -7.26 -4.68 -28.22
CA TYR A 105 -5.85 -5.00 -28.48
C TYR A 105 -4.89 -4.22 -27.60
N GLU A 106 -5.40 -3.62 -26.51
CA GLU A 106 -4.62 -2.76 -25.62
C GLU A 106 -3.36 -3.45 -25.08
N ASP A 107 -3.46 -4.71 -24.67
CA ASP A 107 -2.34 -5.45 -24.09
C ASP A 107 -1.21 -5.74 -25.11
N GLU A 108 -1.49 -5.71 -26.43
CA GLU A 108 -0.45 -5.85 -27.46
C GLU A 108 0.50 -4.66 -27.48
N MET A 109 0.01 -3.47 -27.11
CA MET A 109 0.82 -2.24 -27.09
C MET A 109 1.96 -2.32 -26.11
N VAL A 110 1.78 -3.02 -24.98
CA VAL A 110 2.83 -3.16 -23.95
C VAL A 110 4.07 -3.88 -24.49
N ALA A 111 3.89 -4.90 -25.32
CA ALA A 111 5.00 -5.60 -25.95
C ALA A 111 5.79 -4.68 -26.91
N LEU A 112 5.09 -3.75 -27.57
CA LEU A 112 5.67 -2.80 -28.51
C LEU A 112 6.54 -1.72 -27.82
N PHE A 113 6.33 -1.44 -26.52
CA PHE A 113 7.21 -0.50 -25.80
C PHE A 113 8.67 -0.92 -25.80
N ASN A 114 8.96 -2.22 -25.90
CA ASN A 114 10.34 -2.72 -26.02
C ASN A 114 11.04 -2.23 -27.30
N HIS A 115 10.30 -1.94 -28.37
CA HIS A 115 10.86 -1.39 -29.61
C HIS A 115 11.10 0.13 -29.52
N CYS A 116 10.62 0.77 -28.46
CA CYS A 116 10.85 2.19 -28.20
C CYS A 116 12.04 2.44 -27.27
N ILE A 117 12.68 1.40 -26.71
CA ILE A 117 13.78 1.55 -25.76
C ILE A 117 14.98 2.26 -26.41
N PHE A 118 15.47 3.29 -25.73
CA PHE A 118 16.70 4.02 -26.04
C PHE A 118 17.88 3.45 -25.25
N ASP A 119 17.72 3.31 -23.93
CA ASP A 119 18.73 2.75 -23.03
C ASP A 119 18.49 1.25 -22.83
N LEU A 120 19.33 0.41 -23.44
CA LEU A 120 19.19 -1.05 -23.41
C LEU A 120 19.39 -1.69 -22.03
N GLU A 121 20.01 -0.96 -21.10
CA GLU A 121 20.14 -1.39 -19.70
C GLU A 121 18.95 -0.98 -18.84
N SER A 122 17.98 -0.28 -19.42
CA SER A 122 16.78 0.18 -18.76
C SER A 122 15.95 -0.94 -18.14
N ARG A 123 15.27 -0.61 -17.06
CA ARG A 123 14.18 -1.42 -16.53
C ARG A 123 13.03 -1.50 -17.56
N ALA A 124 12.24 -2.59 -17.52
CA ALA A 124 11.05 -2.70 -18.38
C ALA A 124 10.14 -1.48 -18.23
N PRO A 125 9.64 -0.88 -19.33
CA PRO A 125 8.74 0.27 -19.29
C PRO A 125 7.46 -0.02 -18.48
N SER A 126 6.93 1.00 -17.83
CA SER A 126 5.61 0.94 -17.16
C SER A 126 4.49 0.92 -18.20
N ILE A 127 3.32 0.41 -17.80
CA ILE A 127 2.08 0.54 -18.56
C ILE A 127 1.68 2.01 -18.77
N ASP A 128 2.11 2.91 -17.88
CA ASP A 128 1.85 4.34 -17.97
C ASP A 128 2.73 5.07 -19.00
N THR A 129 3.65 4.37 -19.64
CA THR A 129 4.58 4.95 -20.61
C THR A 129 3.90 5.82 -21.69
N PRO A 130 2.81 5.38 -22.36
CA PRO A 130 2.11 6.22 -23.34
C PRO A 130 1.44 7.44 -22.72
N LEU A 131 0.99 7.36 -21.47
CA LEU A 131 0.33 8.46 -20.77
C LEU A 131 1.28 9.65 -20.57
N HIS A 132 2.57 9.38 -20.40
CA HIS A 132 3.62 10.39 -20.30
C HIS A 132 4.20 10.78 -21.68
N GLY A 133 4.36 9.80 -22.57
CA GLY A 133 4.97 10.02 -23.88
C GLY A 133 4.15 10.91 -24.81
N LEU A 134 2.82 10.74 -24.80
CA LEU A 134 1.90 11.46 -25.69
C LEU A 134 1.62 12.91 -25.24
N LEU A 135 1.89 13.26 -23.98
CA LEU A 135 1.76 14.63 -23.49
C LEU A 135 3.05 15.43 -23.85
N PRO A 136 2.94 16.71 -24.31
CA PRO A 136 4.07 17.46 -24.87
C PRO A 136 4.98 18.13 -23.82
N PHE A 137 4.81 17.84 -22.53
CA PHE A 137 5.52 18.51 -21.43
C PHE A 137 6.84 17.81 -21.08
N LYS A 138 7.82 18.59 -20.61
CA LYS A 138 9.12 18.09 -20.19
C LYS A 138 9.08 17.24 -18.94
N HIS A 139 8.34 17.69 -17.93
CA HIS A 139 8.24 17.04 -16.62
C HIS A 139 6.78 16.72 -16.34
N ILE A 140 6.48 15.46 -16.07
CA ILE A 140 5.11 14.98 -15.87
C ILE A 140 5.07 14.12 -14.61
N ASP A 141 4.05 14.38 -13.78
CA ASP A 141 3.75 13.62 -12.57
C ASP A 141 2.35 13.01 -12.69
N HIS A 142 2.27 11.70 -12.57
CA HIS A 142 1.04 10.95 -12.36
C HIS A 142 1.00 10.48 -10.91
N LEU A 143 0.02 10.92 -10.15
CA LEU A 143 -0.03 10.73 -8.70
C LEU A 143 -1.40 10.21 -8.23
N HIS A 144 -1.38 9.49 -7.12
CA HIS A 144 -2.56 8.88 -6.49
C HIS A 144 -2.83 9.42 -5.09
N PRO A 145 -3.02 10.74 -4.90
CA PRO A 145 -3.36 11.30 -3.59
C PRO A 145 -4.82 11.02 -3.23
N ASP A 146 -5.08 10.62 -1.99
CA ASP A 146 -6.43 10.29 -1.52
C ASP A 146 -7.46 11.39 -1.83
N ALA A 147 -7.07 12.66 -1.71
CA ALA A 147 -7.95 13.80 -1.98
C ALA A 147 -8.39 13.88 -3.45
N LEU A 148 -7.45 13.65 -4.39
CA LEU A 148 -7.77 13.67 -5.82
C LEU A 148 -8.56 12.41 -6.23
N ILE A 149 -8.21 11.24 -5.66
CA ILE A 149 -8.99 10.03 -5.89
C ILE A 149 -10.41 10.19 -5.33
N ALA A 150 -10.59 10.90 -4.20
CA ALA A 150 -11.92 11.21 -3.65
C ALA A 150 -12.76 12.07 -4.60
N VAL A 151 -12.17 13.10 -5.20
CA VAL A 151 -12.82 13.89 -6.27
C VAL A 151 -13.12 13.00 -7.48
N ALA A 152 -12.16 12.18 -7.91
CA ALA A 152 -12.27 11.29 -9.07
C ALA A 152 -13.32 10.18 -8.87
N ALA A 153 -13.54 9.71 -7.63
CA ALA A 153 -14.50 8.67 -7.26
C ALA A 153 -15.84 9.23 -6.76
N ALA A 154 -16.06 10.53 -6.83
CA ALA A 154 -17.35 11.13 -6.55
C ALA A 154 -18.29 10.94 -7.76
N LYS A 155 -19.59 10.74 -7.52
CA LYS A 155 -20.60 10.54 -8.56
C LYS A 155 -20.60 11.67 -9.60
N ASP A 156 -20.42 12.91 -9.15
CA ASP A 156 -20.42 14.10 -10.00
C ASP A 156 -18.97 14.61 -10.26
N SER A 157 -18.00 13.71 -10.39
CA SER A 157 -16.56 13.98 -10.45
C SER A 157 -16.18 15.08 -11.47
N GLU A 158 -16.69 15.02 -12.71
CA GLU A 158 -16.41 16.01 -13.74
C GLU A 158 -16.90 17.41 -13.33
N LYS A 159 -18.14 17.50 -12.84
CA LYS A 159 -18.73 18.75 -12.37
C LYS A 159 -17.94 19.33 -11.19
N ILE A 160 -17.57 18.48 -10.24
CA ILE A 160 -16.80 18.87 -9.05
C ILE A 160 -15.39 19.33 -9.44
N THR A 161 -14.75 18.65 -10.40
CA THR A 161 -13.44 19.08 -10.94
C THR A 161 -13.54 20.51 -11.49
N LYS A 162 -14.59 20.80 -12.27
CA LYS A 162 -14.83 22.17 -12.78
C LYS A 162 -15.19 23.17 -11.68
N GLU A 163 -15.91 22.76 -10.64
CA GLU A 163 -16.23 23.60 -9.47
C GLU A 163 -14.98 24.01 -8.70
N ILE A 164 -14.04 23.06 -8.50
CA ILE A 164 -12.83 23.29 -7.71
C ILE A 164 -11.80 24.13 -8.46
N TRP A 165 -11.56 23.84 -9.76
CA TRP A 165 -10.43 24.42 -10.52
C TRP A 165 -10.84 25.26 -11.73
N GLY A 166 -12.15 25.36 -12.03
CA GLY A 166 -12.62 26.04 -13.25
C GLY A 166 -12.10 25.36 -14.51
N ASP A 167 -11.61 26.15 -15.45
CA ASP A 167 -11.05 25.67 -16.71
C ASP A 167 -9.53 25.40 -16.66
N THR A 168 -8.93 25.37 -15.45
CA THR A 168 -7.49 25.12 -15.28
C THR A 168 -7.13 23.65 -15.11
N MET A 169 -8.12 22.77 -14.92
CA MET A 169 -7.94 21.31 -14.87
C MET A 169 -8.88 20.65 -15.86
N GLY A 170 -8.36 19.66 -16.61
CA GLY A 170 -9.15 18.75 -17.42
C GLY A 170 -9.71 17.58 -16.58
N TRP A 171 -10.63 16.84 -17.19
CA TRP A 171 -11.18 15.61 -16.64
C TRP A 171 -11.37 14.58 -17.76
N VAL A 172 -11.04 13.31 -17.45
CA VAL A 172 -11.33 12.17 -18.33
C VAL A 172 -12.06 11.08 -17.54
N PRO A 173 -13.00 10.34 -18.17
CA PRO A 173 -13.70 9.25 -17.50
C PRO A 173 -12.75 8.11 -17.13
N TRP A 174 -13.26 7.16 -16.34
CA TRP A 174 -12.52 5.94 -16.07
C TRP A 174 -12.12 5.24 -17.36
N GLN A 175 -10.84 4.97 -17.47
CA GLN A 175 -10.25 4.10 -18.47
C GLN A 175 -9.11 3.32 -17.82
N ARG A 176 -9.00 2.03 -18.11
CA ARG A 176 -7.86 1.21 -17.66
C ARG A 176 -6.55 1.85 -18.14
N PRO A 177 -5.48 1.91 -17.28
CA PRO A 177 -4.18 2.41 -17.69
C PRO A 177 -3.66 1.71 -18.95
N GLY A 178 -3.15 2.48 -19.91
CA GLY A 178 -2.65 1.95 -21.16
C GLY A 178 -2.62 3.00 -22.29
N PHE A 179 -2.51 2.53 -23.53
CA PHE A 179 -2.35 3.39 -24.70
C PHE A 179 -3.58 4.25 -24.98
N ASP A 180 -4.79 3.67 -24.83
CA ASP A 180 -6.06 4.39 -25.04
C ASP A 180 -6.23 5.54 -24.06
N LEU A 181 -5.92 5.32 -22.77
CA LEU A 181 -5.94 6.42 -21.79
C LEU A 181 -4.97 7.53 -22.20
N GLY A 182 -3.79 7.19 -22.73
CA GLY A 182 -2.83 8.17 -23.26
C GLY A 182 -3.41 9.02 -24.39
N LEU A 183 -4.18 8.42 -25.32
CA LEU A 183 -4.88 9.14 -26.37
C LEU A 183 -6.01 10.04 -25.82
N GLN A 184 -6.72 9.59 -24.79
CA GLN A 184 -7.74 10.42 -24.13
C GLN A 184 -7.12 11.62 -23.41
N LEU A 185 -5.96 11.47 -22.77
CA LEU A 185 -5.23 12.60 -22.16
C LEU A 185 -4.80 13.62 -23.21
N GLU A 186 -4.23 13.16 -24.32
CA GLU A 186 -3.84 14.02 -25.44
C GLU A 186 -5.05 14.77 -26.03
N THR A 187 -6.16 14.09 -26.22
CA THR A 187 -7.41 14.69 -26.70
C THR A 187 -7.93 15.75 -25.74
N CYS A 188 -8.00 15.43 -24.45
CA CYS A 188 -8.44 16.36 -23.40
C CYS A 188 -7.58 17.63 -23.37
N LEU A 189 -6.25 17.50 -23.51
CA LEU A 189 -5.34 18.64 -23.57
C LEU A 189 -5.56 19.49 -24.82
N ASN A 190 -5.74 18.87 -25.99
CA ASN A 190 -5.96 19.57 -27.25
C ASN A 190 -7.29 20.36 -27.26
N GLU A 191 -8.31 19.82 -26.63
CA GLU A 191 -9.63 20.48 -26.47
C GLU A 191 -9.62 21.59 -25.42
N ASN A 192 -8.71 21.50 -24.44
CA ASN A 192 -8.59 22.44 -23.31
C ASN A 192 -7.16 23.00 -23.21
N PRO A 193 -6.71 23.81 -24.16
CA PRO A 193 -5.35 24.34 -24.13
C PRO A 193 -5.15 25.26 -22.92
N GLY A 194 -4.05 25.08 -22.21
CA GLY A 194 -3.69 25.87 -21.05
C GLY A 194 -4.10 25.26 -19.70
N ILE A 195 -4.69 24.07 -19.66
CA ILE A 195 -4.85 23.32 -18.42
C ILE A 195 -3.50 22.91 -17.84
N ARG A 196 -3.43 22.82 -16.51
CA ARG A 196 -2.19 22.46 -15.77
C ARG A 196 -2.20 21.03 -15.23
N GLY A 197 -3.26 20.29 -15.53
CA GLY A 197 -3.38 18.88 -15.14
C GLY A 197 -4.73 18.31 -15.57
N ILE A 198 -4.89 17.00 -15.39
CA ILE A 198 -6.09 16.24 -15.73
C ILE A 198 -6.42 15.30 -14.58
N VAL A 199 -7.66 15.39 -14.07
CA VAL A 199 -8.23 14.42 -13.12
C VAL A 199 -8.71 13.18 -13.89
N LEU A 200 -8.32 12.00 -13.43
CA LEU A 200 -8.73 10.72 -14.02
C LEU A 200 -9.84 10.12 -13.18
N GLY A 201 -11.03 9.93 -13.76
CA GLY A 201 -12.17 9.29 -13.09
C GLY A 201 -11.78 7.97 -12.42
N SER A 202 -12.06 7.82 -11.12
CA SER A 202 -11.76 6.64 -10.30
C SER A 202 -10.29 6.18 -10.33
N HIS A 203 -9.31 7.10 -10.55
CA HIS A 203 -7.91 6.71 -10.67
C HIS A 203 -6.97 7.66 -9.92
N GLY A 204 -6.74 8.86 -10.41
CA GLY A 204 -5.77 9.80 -9.86
C GLY A 204 -5.68 11.10 -10.65
N VAL A 205 -4.47 11.65 -10.79
CA VAL A 205 -4.24 12.93 -11.46
C VAL A 205 -2.94 12.94 -12.27
N PHE A 206 -2.95 13.64 -13.39
CA PHE A 206 -1.76 14.08 -14.12
C PHE A 206 -1.54 15.57 -13.92
N THR A 207 -0.29 15.94 -13.67
CA THR A 207 0.18 17.33 -13.63
C THR A 207 1.53 17.42 -14.34
N TRP A 208 1.95 18.62 -14.71
CA TRP A 208 3.19 18.83 -15.47
C TRP A 208 3.79 20.21 -15.26
N GLY A 209 4.99 20.43 -15.78
CA GLY A 209 5.70 21.70 -15.81
C GLY A 209 6.86 21.69 -16.81
N ASP A 210 7.36 22.87 -17.16
CA ASP A 210 8.52 23.01 -18.05
C ASP A 210 9.84 22.75 -17.32
N THR A 211 9.81 22.86 -15.99
CA THR A 211 10.93 22.49 -15.12
C THR A 211 10.50 21.47 -14.07
N SER A 212 11.46 20.73 -13.51
CA SER A 212 11.23 19.78 -12.42
C SER A 212 10.58 20.45 -11.20
N TYR A 213 10.96 21.71 -10.91
CA TYR A 213 10.38 22.50 -9.81
C TYR A 213 8.93 22.90 -10.08
N GLU A 214 8.62 23.37 -11.28
CA GLU A 214 7.25 23.75 -11.65
C GLU A 214 6.30 22.56 -11.60
N SER A 215 6.70 21.39 -12.14
CA SER A 215 5.91 20.16 -12.04
C SER A 215 5.63 19.80 -10.57
N TYR A 216 6.67 19.84 -9.71
CA TYR A 216 6.52 19.61 -8.27
C TYR A 216 5.52 20.56 -7.61
N ILE A 217 5.66 21.89 -7.84
CA ILE A 217 4.76 22.87 -7.24
C ILE A 217 3.33 22.70 -7.75
N ASN A 218 3.15 22.47 -9.05
CA ASN A 218 1.85 22.26 -9.63
C ASN A 218 1.13 21.04 -9.01
N SER A 219 1.86 19.94 -8.81
CA SER A 219 1.33 18.77 -8.11
C SER A 219 0.87 19.10 -6.69
N LEU A 220 1.70 19.82 -5.90
CA LEU A 220 1.32 20.20 -4.55
C LEU A 220 0.10 21.11 -4.49
N GLU A 221 0.04 22.13 -5.35
CA GLU A 221 -1.07 23.08 -5.39
C GLU A 221 -2.40 22.41 -5.76
N VAL A 222 -2.39 21.51 -6.74
CA VAL A 222 -3.60 20.78 -7.15
C VAL A 222 -4.11 19.90 -6.00
N ILE A 223 -3.22 19.21 -5.28
CA ILE A 223 -3.58 18.37 -4.14
C ILE A 223 -4.08 19.21 -2.95
N GLU A 224 -3.40 20.32 -2.65
CA GLU A 224 -3.77 21.21 -1.55
C GLU A 224 -5.18 21.78 -1.73
N VAL A 225 -5.51 22.24 -2.95
CA VAL A 225 -6.82 22.81 -3.28
C VAL A 225 -7.93 21.76 -3.13
N ALA A 226 -7.73 20.53 -3.64
CA ALA A 226 -8.69 19.45 -3.44
C ALA A 226 -8.90 19.10 -1.97
N SER A 227 -7.80 19.00 -1.23
CA SER A 227 -7.83 18.65 0.20
C SER A 227 -8.55 19.71 1.03
N GLN A 228 -8.30 21.00 0.74
CA GLN A 228 -8.99 22.10 1.42
C GLN A 228 -10.49 22.11 1.09
N TYR A 229 -10.87 21.91 -0.18
CA TYR A 229 -12.27 21.82 -0.57
C TYR A 229 -13.02 20.69 0.15
N ILE A 230 -12.40 19.50 0.23
CA ILE A 230 -12.97 18.37 0.96
C ILE A 230 -13.12 18.68 2.45
N GLU A 231 -12.09 19.28 3.08
CA GLU A 231 -12.14 19.65 4.49
C GLU A 231 -13.26 20.65 4.78
N ASP A 232 -13.42 21.66 3.91
CA ASP A 232 -14.48 22.66 4.06
C ASP A 232 -15.86 21.99 3.98
N LYS A 233 -16.07 21.06 3.04
CA LYS A 233 -17.32 20.30 2.93
C LYS A 233 -17.58 19.38 4.13
N ILE A 234 -16.54 18.76 4.68
CA ILE A 234 -16.66 17.97 5.91
C ILE A 234 -17.09 18.87 7.09
N ASN A 235 -16.51 20.05 7.21
CA ASN A 235 -16.84 21.00 8.27
C ASN A 235 -18.27 21.56 8.12
N GLU A 236 -18.73 21.82 6.89
CA GLU A 236 -20.08 22.25 6.59
C GLU A 236 -21.12 21.16 6.94
N ASN A 237 -20.84 19.91 6.60
CA ASN A 237 -21.79 18.79 6.77
C ASN A 237 -21.81 18.22 8.19
N GLY A 238 -20.77 18.43 8.99
CA GLY A 238 -20.67 18.07 10.40
C GLY A 238 -20.51 16.58 10.72
N ASN A 239 -21.02 15.68 9.90
CA ASN A 239 -20.91 14.22 10.06
C ASN A 239 -20.50 13.55 8.76
N VAL A 240 -19.43 12.77 8.83
CA VAL A 240 -19.02 11.89 7.73
C VAL A 240 -19.62 10.49 7.97
N PHE A 241 -19.86 9.75 6.90
CA PHE A 241 -20.38 8.37 6.94
C PHE A 241 -21.72 8.22 7.71
N GLY A 242 -22.58 9.25 7.69
CA GLY A 242 -23.85 9.24 8.41
C GLY A 242 -23.72 9.30 9.93
N GLY A 243 -22.54 9.64 10.47
CA GLY A 243 -22.24 9.73 11.88
C GLY A 243 -21.98 8.38 12.58
N PRO A 244 -21.62 8.41 13.88
CA PRO A 244 -21.26 7.22 14.62
C PRO A 244 -22.48 6.37 14.96
N LYS A 245 -22.37 5.04 14.79
CA LYS A 245 -23.34 4.01 15.18
C LYS A 245 -22.87 3.18 16.35
N ILE A 246 -21.57 2.88 16.39
CA ILE A 246 -20.95 2.03 17.42
C ILE A 246 -19.94 2.87 18.19
N LYS A 247 -19.91 2.73 19.51
CA LYS A 247 -18.86 3.33 20.34
C LYS A 247 -17.66 2.40 20.34
N SER A 248 -16.48 2.93 19.98
CA SER A 248 -15.23 2.19 20.10
C SER A 248 -14.95 1.77 21.54
N ALA A 249 -14.40 0.57 21.71
CA ALA A 249 -13.72 0.21 22.95
C ALA A 249 -12.54 1.16 23.22
N ASP A 250 -12.10 1.29 24.47
CA ASP A 250 -10.84 1.97 24.76
C ASP A 250 -9.64 1.22 24.15
N LYS A 251 -8.52 1.91 24.01
CA LYS A 251 -7.34 1.37 23.31
C LYS A 251 -6.86 0.04 23.90
N LYS A 252 -6.81 -0.07 25.24
CA LYS A 252 -6.36 -1.29 25.93
C LYS A 252 -7.29 -2.47 25.64
N ASN A 253 -8.60 -2.23 25.64
CA ASN A 253 -9.58 -3.26 25.30
C ASN A 253 -9.49 -3.63 23.82
N ARG A 254 -9.30 -2.67 22.88
CA ARG A 254 -9.11 -2.98 21.47
C ARG A 254 -7.91 -3.89 21.25
N GLU A 255 -6.77 -3.58 21.86
CA GLU A 255 -5.55 -4.41 21.79
C GLU A 255 -5.76 -5.80 22.40
N ALA A 256 -6.46 -5.89 23.55
CA ALA A 256 -6.77 -7.16 24.19
C ALA A 256 -7.71 -8.03 23.34
N GLN A 257 -8.74 -7.43 22.74
CA GLN A 257 -9.66 -8.11 21.83
C GLN A 257 -8.93 -8.57 20.57
N ALA A 258 -8.12 -7.68 19.96
CA ALA A 258 -7.37 -7.96 18.76
C ALA A 258 -6.37 -9.10 18.96
N SER A 259 -5.63 -9.12 20.06
CA SER A 259 -4.63 -10.15 20.34
C SER A 259 -5.24 -11.55 20.50
N LYS A 260 -6.44 -11.66 21.05
CA LYS A 260 -7.18 -12.93 21.21
C LYS A 260 -7.80 -13.39 19.90
N LEU A 261 -8.27 -12.46 19.08
CA LEU A 261 -8.96 -12.75 17.83
C LEU A 261 -8.00 -13.05 16.68
N ALA A 262 -6.85 -12.38 16.62
CA ALA A 262 -5.90 -12.48 15.49
C ALA A 262 -5.48 -13.93 15.16
N PRO A 263 -5.15 -14.84 16.13
CA PRO A 263 -4.83 -16.22 15.83
C PRO A 263 -6.00 -17.02 15.23
N ILE A 264 -7.24 -16.72 15.67
CA ILE A 264 -8.45 -17.35 15.14
C ILE A 264 -8.65 -16.94 13.68
N LEU A 265 -8.55 -15.64 13.40
CA LEU A 265 -8.67 -15.10 12.04
C LEU A 265 -7.57 -15.64 11.12
N ARG A 266 -6.32 -15.68 11.63
CA ARG A 266 -5.19 -16.25 10.89
C ARG A 266 -5.47 -17.70 10.50
N GLY A 267 -5.99 -18.51 11.42
CA GLY A 267 -6.40 -19.89 11.13
C GLY A 267 -7.48 -19.96 10.07
N LEU A 268 -8.52 -19.13 10.14
CA LEU A 268 -9.61 -19.07 9.16
C LEU A 268 -9.15 -18.58 7.77
N CYS A 269 -8.13 -17.73 7.70
CA CYS A 269 -7.52 -17.24 6.46
C CYS A 269 -6.47 -18.19 5.87
N SER A 270 -6.03 -19.22 6.62
CA SER A 270 -4.98 -20.15 6.24
C SER A 270 -5.59 -21.45 5.74
N SER A 271 -5.95 -21.52 4.44
CA SER A 271 -6.53 -22.74 3.86
C SER A 271 -5.44 -23.75 3.45
N GLU A 272 -4.57 -23.37 2.52
CA GLU A 272 -3.47 -24.22 2.04
C GLU A 272 -2.13 -23.85 2.65
N GLN A 273 -1.93 -22.58 2.96
CA GLN A 273 -0.70 -22.03 3.51
C GLN A 273 -1.02 -21.07 4.64
N SER A 274 -0.13 -21.01 5.64
CA SER A 274 -0.23 -20.05 6.73
C SER A 274 -0.17 -18.61 6.20
N MET A 275 -0.89 -17.70 6.86
CA MET A 275 -0.83 -16.26 6.57
C MET A 275 -0.12 -15.52 7.69
N ILE A 276 0.43 -14.34 7.39
CA ILE A 276 0.91 -13.37 8.39
C ILE A 276 -0.15 -12.28 8.52
N GLY A 277 -0.43 -11.89 9.76
CA GLY A 277 -1.41 -10.85 10.08
C GLY A 277 -0.79 -9.49 10.35
N HIS A 278 -1.63 -8.49 10.28
CA HIS A 278 -1.38 -7.13 10.75
C HIS A 278 -2.67 -6.56 11.30
N PHE A 279 -2.61 -5.84 12.40
CA PHE A 279 -3.74 -5.16 13.02
C PHE A 279 -3.52 -3.66 13.06
N THR A 280 -4.59 -2.89 12.86
CA THR A 280 -4.59 -1.45 13.03
C THR A 280 -5.90 -0.97 13.65
N ASP A 281 -5.80 -0.01 14.57
CA ASP A 281 -6.90 0.77 15.13
C ASP A 281 -6.75 2.26 14.77
N ASN A 282 -6.27 2.51 13.54
CA ASN A 282 -6.10 3.87 12.99
C ASN A 282 -7.40 4.68 13.18
N PRO A 283 -7.34 5.95 13.63
CA PRO A 283 -8.53 6.78 13.87
C PRO A 283 -9.48 6.89 12.66
N LYS A 284 -8.96 6.95 11.43
CA LYS A 284 -9.78 6.98 10.20
C LYS A 284 -10.53 5.68 9.99
N VAL A 285 -9.86 4.56 10.25
CA VAL A 285 -10.50 3.24 10.22
C VAL A 285 -11.60 3.16 11.27
N LEU A 286 -11.34 3.59 12.52
CA LEU A 286 -12.35 3.58 13.59
C LEU A 286 -13.54 4.48 13.28
N GLU A 287 -13.33 5.65 12.66
CA GLU A 287 -14.42 6.52 12.20
C GLU A 287 -15.34 5.76 11.21
N PHE A 288 -14.75 5.11 10.22
CA PHE A 288 -15.48 4.37 9.18
C PHE A 288 -16.20 3.13 9.72
N ILE A 289 -15.48 2.25 10.42
CA ILE A 289 -16.03 0.95 10.86
C ILE A 289 -17.11 1.08 11.93
N ASN A 290 -17.17 2.23 12.60
CA ASN A 290 -18.16 2.54 13.64
C ASN A 290 -19.32 3.39 13.13
N SER A 291 -19.38 3.68 11.86
CA SER A 291 -20.34 4.58 11.23
C SER A 291 -21.66 3.89 10.84
N ASN A 292 -22.67 4.71 10.58
CA ASN A 292 -23.94 4.24 10.02
C ASN A 292 -23.78 3.66 8.61
N ASP A 293 -22.83 4.19 7.82
CA ASP A 293 -22.64 3.85 6.41
C ASP A 293 -21.71 2.67 6.16
N LEU A 294 -21.12 2.07 7.19
CA LEU A 294 -20.22 0.91 7.04
C LEU A 294 -20.81 -0.16 6.12
N ASN A 295 -22.04 -0.60 6.40
CA ASN A 295 -22.68 -1.68 5.65
C ASN A 295 -23.09 -1.30 4.23
N ARG A 296 -23.16 -0.01 3.91
CA ARG A 296 -23.41 0.51 2.56
C ARG A 296 -22.13 0.61 1.77
N LEU A 297 -21.09 1.21 2.35
CA LEU A 297 -19.85 1.56 1.64
C LEU A 297 -18.87 0.40 1.52
N ALA A 298 -18.64 -0.38 2.58
CA ALA A 298 -17.65 -1.45 2.55
C ALA A 298 -17.89 -2.50 1.44
N PRO A 299 -19.15 -2.95 1.15
CA PRO A 299 -19.40 -3.88 0.06
C PRO A 299 -19.24 -3.29 -1.35
N MET A 300 -19.20 -1.96 -1.49
CA MET A 300 -18.97 -1.32 -2.80
C MET A 300 -17.56 -1.59 -3.31
N GLY A 301 -16.61 -1.81 -2.41
CA GLY A 301 -15.21 -2.01 -2.77
C GLY A 301 -14.44 -0.69 -2.93
N THR A 302 -13.27 -0.78 -3.53
CA THR A 302 -12.38 0.37 -3.75
C THR A 302 -12.58 1.00 -5.13
N SER A 303 -12.00 2.17 -5.37
CA SER A 303 -12.13 2.89 -6.65
C SER A 303 -10.81 2.99 -7.41
N CYS A 304 -9.66 2.92 -6.76
CA CYS A 304 -8.36 3.08 -7.40
C CYS A 304 -7.76 1.72 -7.80
N PRO A 305 -7.14 1.59 -9.00
CA PRO A 305 -6.51 0.34 -9.47
C PRO A 305 -5.55 -0.29 -8.46
N ASP A 306 -4.67 0.50 -7.84
CA ASP A 306 -3.68 0.02 -6.87
C ASP A 306 -4.32 -0.70 -5.67
N HIS A 307 -5.52 -0.28 -5.28
CA HIS A 307 -6.21 -0.84 -4.12
C HIS A 307 -6.65 -2.29 -4.37
N PHE A 308 -7.23 -2.59 -5.53
CA PHE A 308 -7.73 -3.95 -5.84
C PHE A 308 -6.66 -5.02 -5.76
N LEU A 309 -5.47 -4.73 -6.23
CA LEU A 309 -4.34 -5.66 -6.20
C LEU A 309 -3.94 -6.08 -4.79
N ARG A 310 -4.27 -5.27 -3.78
CA ARG A 310 -3.84 -5.45 -2.39
C ARG A 310 -4.97 -5.85 -1.45
N THR A 311 -6.18 -5.28 -1.64
CA THR A 311 -7.29 -5.40 -0.67
C THR A 311 -8.38 -6.37 -1.12
N LYS A 312 -8.34 -6.83 -2.38
CA LYS A 312 -9.45 -7.48 -3.08
C LYS A 312 -10.67 -6.55 -3.22
N ILE A 313 -11.75 -7.09 -3.79
CA ILE A 313 -12.93 -6.30 -4.14
C ILE A 313 -13.70 -5.75 -2.93
N LYS A 314 -13.69 -6.43 -1.79
CA LYS A 314 -14.39 -5.98 -0.57
C LYS A 314 -13.76 -6.57 0.69
N PRO A 315 -13.90 -5.92 1.86
CA PRO A 315 -13.53 -6.50 3.15
C PRO A 315 -14.57 -7.51 3.64
N LEU A 316 -14.18 -8.32 4.64
CA LEU A 316 -15.10 -9.08 5.48
C LEU A 316 -15.43 -8.28 6.74
N ILE A 317 -16.71 -8.02 7.01
CA ILE A 317 -17.17 -7.42 8.25
C ILE A 317 -17.55 -8.54 9.21
N LEU A 318 -16.96 -8.56 10.42
CA LEU A 318 -17.21 -9.58 11.42
C LEU A 318 -18.56 -9.36 12.13
N PRO A 319 -19.36 -10.42 12.34
CA PRO A 319 -20.60 -10.35 13.10
C PRO A 319 -20.34 -10.50 14.61
N LEU A 320 -19.38 -9.74 15.16
CA LEU A 320 -18.99 -9.74 16.56
C LEU A 320 -19.42 -8.46 17.25
N SER A 321 -19.76 -8.56 18.54
CA SER A 321 -19.98 -7.39 19.40
C SER A 321 -18.65 -6.85 19.94
N VAL A 322 -18.64 -5.57 20.36
CA VAL A 322 -17.45 -4.94 20.97
C VAL A 322 -17.02 -5.66 22.25
N ASP A 323 -17.96 -6.24 22.97
CA ASP A 323 -17.73 -6.97 24.23
C ASP A 323 -17.75 -8.50 24.02
N GLU A 324 -17.28 -8.99 22.86
CA GLU A 324 -17.25 -10.42 22.57
C GLU A 324 -16.37 -11.16 23.57
N ASP A 325 -16.88 -12.30 24.07
CA ASP A 325 -16.16 -13.17 25.00
C ASP A 325 -15.26 -14.14 24.22
N PHE A 326 -13.95 -14.00 24.42
CA PHE A 326 -12.89 -14.85 23.84
C PHE A 326 -12.39 -15.94 24.80
N SER A 327 -13.10 -16.26 25.87
CA SER A 327 -12.72 -17.36 26.79
C SER A 327 -12.75 -18.74 26.13
N ASP A 328 -13.64 -18.92 25.12
CA ASP A 328 -13.74 -20.13 24.29
C ASP A 328 -13.48 -19.78 22.81
N SER A 329 -12.23 -19.99 22.38
CA SER A 329 -11.79 -19.72 21.00
C SER A 329 -12.48 -20.61 19.95
N LEU A 330 -12.87 -21.85 20.32
CA LEU A 330 -13.58 -22.76 19.41
C LEU A 330 -15.01 -22.28 19.17
N ARG A 331 -15.67 -21.74 20.19
CA ARG A 331 -17.00 -21.11 20.05
C ARG A 331 -16.93 -19.92 19.10
N VAL A 332 -15.94 -19.04 19.28
CA VAL A 332 -15.75 -17.87 18.41
C VAL A 332 -15.45 -18.31 16.97
N MET A 333 -14.57 -19.29 16.78
CA MET A 333 -14.26 -19.83 15.47
C MET A 333 -15.51 -20.38 14.76
N LYS A 334 -16.33 -21.18 15.47
CA LYS A 334 -17.59 -21.70 14.92
C LYS A 334 -18.57 -20.57 14.56
N LYS A 335 -18.64 -19.50 15.34
CA LYS A 335 -19.46 -18.32 15.05
C LYS A 335 -19.02 -17.60 13.76
N LEU A 336 -17.72 -17.54 13.49
CA LEU A 336 -17.14 -16.84 12.34
C LEU A 336 -17.12 -17.67 11.06
N THR A 337 -17.00 -18.99 11.15
CA THR A 337 -16.87 -19.90 10.00
C THR A 337 -17.91 -19.63 8.89
N PRO A 338 -19.22 -19.47 9.17
CA PRO A 338 -20.20 -19.22 8.11
C PRO A 338 -19.95 -17.93 7.34
N SER A 339 -19.44 -16.86 7.99
CA SER A 339 -19.13 -15.60 7.32
C SER A 339 -17.93 -15.73 6.38
N PHE A 340 -16.92 -16.53 6.74
CA PHE A 340 -15.79 -16.84 5.88
C PHE A 340 -16.18 -17.72 4.69
N GLU A 341 -17.02 -18.73 4.91
CA GLU A 341 -17.56 -19.57 3.83
C GLU A 341 -18.37 -18.76 2.83
N GLN A 342 -19.26 -17.89 3.33
CA GLN A 342 -20.04 -16.99 2.48
C GLN A 342 -19.13 -16.03 1.67
N TYR A 343 -18.09 -15.48 2.31
CA TYR A 343 -17.14 -14.61 1.62
C TYR A 343 -16.42 -15.34 0.48
N ARG A 344 -15.96 -16.58 0.73
CA ARG A 344 -15.31 -17.42 -0.30
C ARG A 344 -16.24 -17.71 -1.47
N GLU A 345 -17.50 -18.04 -1.19
CA GLU A 345 -18.50 -18.28 -2.22
C GLU A 345 -18.84 -17.02 -3.02
N ASP A 346 -18.93 -15.87 -2.38
CA ASP A 346 -19.13 -14.58 -3.06
C ASP A 346 -17.95 -14.24 -3.97
N TYR A 347 -16.72 -14.50 -3.51
CA TYR A 347 -15.51 -14.28 -4.31
C TYR A 347 -15.45 -15.24 -5.52
N LYS A 348 -15.81 -16.52 -5.35
CA LYS A 348 -15.92 -17.47 -6.46
C LYS A 348 -16.97 -17.03 -7.49
N LYS A 349 -18.12 -16.56 -7.03
CA LYS A 349 -19.17 -16.02 -7.92
C LYS A 349 -18.67 -14.79 -8.68
N TYR A 350 -17.98 -13.87 -8.02
CA TYR A 350 -17.35 -12.72 -8.65
C TYR A 350 -16.37 -13.16 -9.73
N TYR A 351 -15.42 -14.04 -9.42
CA TYR A 351 -14.47 -14.56 -10.37
C TYR A 351 -15.16 -15.22 -11.58
N ASN A 352 -16.09 -16.12 -11.34
CA ASN A 352 -16.77 -16.87 -12.41
C ASN A 352 -17.67 -16.00 -13.29
N SER A 353 -18.21 -14.91 -12.76
CA SER A 353 -19.05 -13.97 -13.53
C SER A 353 -18.27 -13.02 -14.42
N CYS A 354 -16.99 -12.77 -14.10
CA CYS A 354 -16.17 -11.79 -14.81
C CYS A 354 -15.06 -12.39 -15.68
N LYS A 355 -14.65 -13.66 -15.43
CA LYS A 355 -13.50 -14.27 -16.10
C LYS A 355 -13.68 -14.44 -17.59
N TYR A 356 -12.58 -14.30 -18.32
CA TYR A 356 -12.42 -14.63 -19.73
C TYR A 356 -11.81 -16.04 -19.90
N PRO A 357 -11.84 -16.63 -21.11
CA PRO A 357 -11.23 -17.94 -21.37
C PRO A 357 -9.73 -18.03 -21.04
N ASN A 358 -9.01 -16.91 -21.15
CA ASN A 358 -7.56 -16.78 -20.89
C ASN A 358 -7.23 -16.15 -19.54
N SER A 359 -8.22 -15.89 -18.69
CA SER A 359 -7.96 -15.31 -17.36
C SER A 359 -7.05 -16.21 -16.51
N PRO A 360 -6.16 -15.64 -15.69
CA PRO A 360 -5.40 -16.39 -14.68
C PRO A 360 -6.32 -17.22 -13.78
N ALA A 361 -5.79 -18.27 -13.17
CA ALA A 361 -6.52 -19.07 -12.20
C ALA A 361 -7.01 -18.20 -11.02
N MET A 362 -8.15 -18.57 -10.45
CA MET A 362 -8.69 -17.88 -9.28
C MET A 362 -7.67 -17.88 -8.13
N ARG A 363 -7.41 -16.71 -7.58
CA ARG A 363 -6.55 -16.53 -6.40
C ARG A 363 -7.22 -17.11 -5.15
N ASP A 364 -6.43 -17.24 -4.06
CA ASP A 364 -6.95 -17.61 -2.74
C ASP A 364 -8.26 -16.84 -2.44
N PRO A 365 -9.39 -17.49 -2.17
CA PRO A 365 -10.68 -16.83 -1.96
C PRO A 365 -10.84 -16.19 -0.58
N ASN A 366 -9.89 -16.35 0.34
CA ASN A 366 -9.97 -15.80 1.68
C ASN A 366 -9.92 -14.25 1.69
N PRO A 367 -10.57 -13.59 2.67
CA PRO A 367 -10.48 -12.14 2.81
C PRO A 367 -9.06 -11.69 3.15
N VAL A 368 -8.60 -10.62 2.49
CA VAL A 368 -7.36 -9.93 2.86
C VAL A 368 -7.62 -8.90 3.96
N VAL A 369 -8.73 -8.17 3.87
CA VAL A 369 -9.14 -7.14 4.83
C VAL A 369 -10.32 -7.64 5.65
N ILE A 370 -10.20 -7.58 6.97
CA ILE A 370 -11.25 -8.01 7.91
C ILE A 370 -11.52 -6.87 8.90
N ILE A 371 -12.75 -6.45 8.98
CA ILE A 371 -13.22 -5.35 9.82
C ILE A 371 -13.89 -5.90 11.08
N TYR A 372 -13.44 -5.43 12.23
CA TYR A 372 -14.11 -5.68 13.50
C TYR A 372 -14.68 -4.36 14.06
N PRO A 373 -15.99 -4.11 13.88
CA PRO A 373 -16.63 -2.88 14.37
C PRO A 373 -16.40 -2.64 15.86
N GLY A 374 -16.02 -1.42 16.22
CA GLY A 374 -15.68 -1.04 17.59
C GLY A 374 -14.25 -1.32 18.03
N VAL A 375 -13.51 -2.13 17.28
CA VAL A 375 -12.15 -2.60 17.65
C VAL A 375 -11.08 -2.16 16.66
N GLY A 376 -11.21 -2.50 15.38
CA GLY A 376 -10.20 -2.17 14.38
C GLY A 376 -10.30 -3.02 13.12
N MET A 377 -9.18 -3.10 12.42
CA MET A 377 -9.05 -3.80 11.15
C MET A 377 -7.84 -4.74 11.17
N PHE A 378 -8.04 -5.93 10.61
CA PHE A 378 -6.98 -6.90 10.37
C PHE A 378 -6.74 -7.05 8.88
N THR A 379 -5.49 -7.31 8.52
CA THR A 379 -5.12 -7.72 7.16
C THR A 379 -4.23 -8.95 7.20
N PHE A 380 -4.42 -9.85 6.23
CA PHE A 380 -3.69 -11.11 6.14
C PHE A 380 -3.09 -11.28 4.76
N ALA A 381 -1.79 -11.65 4.72
CA ALA A 381 -1.06 -11.88 3.48
C ALA A 381 0.08 -12.89 3.68
N LYS A 382 0.82 -13.17 2.60
CA LYS A 382 1.96 -14.11 2.61
C LYS A 382 3.14 -13.67 3.50
N ASN A 383 3.28 -12.38 3.82
CA ASN A 383 4.32 -11.82 4.69
C ASN A 383 3.83 -10.53 5.35
N LYS A 384 4.56 -10.07 6.37
CA LYS A 384 4.22 -8.87 7.16
C LYS A 384 4.13 -7.61 6.30
N GLN A 385 5.11 -7.38 5.42
CA GLN A 385 5.12 -6.20 4.55
C GLN A 385 3.85 -6.14 3.68
N THR A 386 3.47 -7.25 3.05
CA THR A 386 2.27 -7.29 2.21
C THR A 386 1.00 -7.10 3.03
N ALA A 387 0.92 -7.67 4.25
CA ALA A 387 -0.22 -7.47 5.15
C ALA A 387 -0.33 -6.00 5.59
N ARG A 388 0.77 -5.37 5.99
CA ARG A 388 0.82 -3.94 6.37
C ARG A 388 0.45 -3.05 5.20
N VAL A 389 1.02 -3.28 4.03
CA VAL A 389 0.69 -2.51 2.81
C VAL A 389 -0.78 -2.65 2.44
N ALA A 390 -1.38 -3.85 2.55
CA ALA A 390 -2.82 -4.02 2.34
C ALA A 390 -3.66 -3.19 3.32
N SER A 391 -3.21 -3.08 4.58
CA SER A 391 -3.84 -2.20 5.58
C SER A 391 -3.75 -0.73 5.18
N GLU A 392 -2.58 -0.26 4.75
CA GLU A 392 -2.36 1.11 4.28
C GLU A 392 -3.27 1.43 3.08
N PHE A 393 -3.36 0.54 2.09
CA PHE A 393 -4.26 0.72 0.95
C PHE A 393 -5.74 0.76 1.34
N TYR A 394 -6.16 0.00 2.35
CA TYR A 394 -7.54 0.09 2.80
C TYR A 394 -7.80 1.38 3.59
N ILE A 395 -6.80 1.90 4.32
CA ILE A 395 -6.86 3.24 4.92
C ILE A 395 -7.00 4.32 3.84
N ASN A 396 -6.24 4.22 2.74
CA ASN A 396 -6.40 5.10 1.58
C ASN A 396 -7.82 5.01 1.00
N ALA A 397 -8.35 3.79 0.82
CA ALA A 397 -9.72 3.60 0.35
C ALA A 397 -10.76 4.24 1.30
N VAL A 398 -10.58 4.13 2.61
CA VAL A 398 -11.42 4.81 3.62
C VAL A 398 -11.32 6.32 3.50
N ASN A 399 -10.12 6.89 3.30
CA ASN A 399 -9.94 8.33 3.09
C ASN A 399 -10.63 8.80 1.79
N VAL A 400 -10.55 8.00 0.73
CA VAL A 400 -11.23 8.27 -0.55
C VAL A 400 -12.76 8.26 -0.35
N MET A 401 -13.31 7.23 0.30
CA MET A 401 -14.74 7.16 0.61
C MET A 401 -15.17 8.37 1.46
N ARG A 402 -14.35 8.74 2.46
CA ARG A 402 -14.59 9.87 3.35
C ARG A 402 -14.69 11.18 2.58
N GLY A 403 -13.76 11.44 1.68
CA GLY A 403 -13.76 12.65 0.86
C GLY A 403 -14.92 12.67 -0.15
N ALA A 404 -15.13 11.56 -0.86
CA ALA A 404 -16.19 11.46 -1.87
C ALA A 404 -17.60 11.63 -1.26
N GLU A 405 -17.86 11.02 -0.10
CA GLU A 405 -19.14 11.18 0.63
C GLU A 405 -19.33 12.61 1.18
N ALA A 406 -18.25 13.33 1.46
CA ALA A 406 -18.35 14.72 1.91
C ALA A 406 -18.73 15.70 0.79
N ILE A 407 -18.30 15.42 -0.44
CA ILE A 407 -18.49 16.34 -1.59
C ILE A 407 -19.65 15.93 -2.50
N SER A 408 -20.03 14.65 -2.54
CA SER A 408 -21.15 14.10 -3.30
C SER A 408 -21.54 12.73 -2.73
N SER A 409 -21.44 11.67 -3.54
CA SER A 409 -21.54 10.28 -3.10
C SER A 409 -20.43 9.45 -3.72
N TYR A 410 -19.90 8.49 -2.94
CA TYR A 410 -18.85 7.60 -3.40
C TYR A 410 -19.33 6.64 -4.49
N THR A 411 -18.49 6.45 -5.50
CA THR A 411 -18.65 5.44 -6.54
C THR A 411 -17.42 4.53 -6.57
N SER A 412 -17.65 3.22 -6.64
CA SER A 412 -16.59 2.23 -6.88
C SER A 412 -16.49 1.91 -8.36
N LEU A 413 -15.41 1.25 -8.76
CA LEU A 413 -15.32 0.70 -10.11
C LEU A 413 -16.39 -0.39 -10.33
N PRO A 414 -16.94 -0.51 -11.55
CA PRO A 414 -17.77 -1.64 -11.94
C PRO A 414 -17.05 -2.98 -11.69
N ARG A 415 -17.79 -4.03 -11.39
CA ARG A 415 -17.20 -5.34 -11.06
C ARG A 415 -16.29 -5.91 -12.15
N GLN A 416 -16.64 -5.71 -13.41
CA GLN A 416 -15.82 -6.16 -14.53
C GLN A 416 -14.48 -5.41 -14.57
N GLU A 417 -14.51 -4.08 -14.43
CA GLU A 417 -13.30 -3.25 -14.42
C GLU A 417 -12.38 -3.60 -13.23
N ALA A 418 -12.97 -3.85 -12.06
CA ALA A 418 -12.23 -4.33 -10.89
C ALA A 418 -11.56 -5.68 -11.15
N PHE A 419 -12.26 -6.60 -11.82
CA PHE A 419 -11.73 -7.89 -12.23
C PHE A 419 -10.58 -7.76 -13.24
N ASP A 420 -10.74 -6.90 -14.24
CA ASP A 420 -9.76 -6.67 -15.30
C ASP A 420 -8.45 -6.09 -14.74
N ILE A 421 -8.52 -5.38 -13.62
CA ILE A 421 -7.33 -4.94 -12.86
C ILE A 421 -6.78 -6.10 -12.00
N GLU A 422 -7.63 -6.76 -11.19
CA GLU A 422 -7.20 -7.79 -10.23
C GLU A 422 -6.57 -8.99 -10.93
N TYR A 423 -7.09 -9.39 -12.09
CA TYR A 423 -6.66 -10.56 -12.87
C TYR A 423 -5.94 -10.19 -14.17
N TRP A 424 -5.38 -9.00 -14.24
CA TRP A 424 -4.62 -8.57 -15.40
C TRP A 424 -3.40 -9.45 -15.64
N LEU A 425 -3.23 -9.93 -16.89
CA LEU A 425 -2.12 -10.81 -17.27
C LEU A 425 -0.75 -10.21 -17.00
N LEU A 426 -0.60 -8.89 -17.13
CA LEU A 426 0.64 -8.19 -16.84
C LEU A 426 0.98 -8.20 -15.33
N GLU A 427 -0.01 -8.07 -14.46
CA GLU A 427 0.19 -8.19 -13.01
C GLU A 427 0.50 -9.65 -12.62
N GLU A 428 -0.15 -10.61 -13.24
CA GLU A 428 0.15 -12.04 -13.06
C GLU A 428 1.60 -12.37 -13.43
N ALA A 429 2.10 -11.84 -14.56
CA ALA A 429 3.49 -12.02 -14.97
C ALA A 429 4.49 -11.43 -13.95
N LYS A 430 4.15 -10.34 -13.27
CA LYS A 430 4.96 -9.78 -12.16
C LYS A 430 4.96 -10.71 -10.94
N LEU A 431 3.81 -11.29 -10.60
CA LEU A 431 3.68 -12.22 -9.47
C LEU A 431 4.51 -13.49 -9.69
N GLN A 432 4.51 -14.04 -10.89
CA GLN A 432 5.26 -15.26 -11.25
C GLN A 432 6.79 -15.06 -11.22
N ARG A 433 7.28 -13.83 -11.39
CA ARG A 433 8.72 -13.50 -11.31
C ARG A 433 9.23 -13.32 -9.88
N GLN A 434 8.37 -13.38 -8.86
CA GLN A 434 8.80 -13.22 -7.48
C GLN A 434 9.69 -14.39 -7.05
N PRO A 435 10.69 -14.14 -6.17
CA PRO A 435 11.52 -15.20 -5.60
C PRO A 435 10.67 -16.27 -4.91
N LYS A 436 11.11 -17.53 -5.00
CA LYS A 436 10.48 -18.63 -4.26
C LYS A 436 10.53 -18.38 -2.76
N GLU A 437 9.46 -18.74 -2.06
CA GLU A 437 9.41 -18.65 -0.61
C GLU A 437 10.48 -19.55 0.03
N LYS A 438 11.06 -19.07 1.12
CA LYS A 438 12.04 -19.82 1.92
C LYS A 438 11.33 -20.83 2.83
N PRO A 439 12.05 -21.82 3.40
CA PRO A 439 11.44 -22.90 4.19
C PRO A 439 10.58 -22.44 5.37
N LEU A 440 10.95 -21.34 6.02
CA LEU A 440 10.23 -20.77 7.17
C LEU A 440 9.41 -19.53 6.82
N SER A 441 9.21 -19.23 5.54
CA SER A 441 8.27 -18.20 5.13
C SER A 441 6.89 -18.46 5.75
N ARG A 442 6.20 -17.37 6.14
CA ARG A 442 4.88 -17.42 6.79
C ARG A 442 4.86 -18.04 8.21
N LYS A 443 6.03 -18.23 8.84
CA LYS A 443 6.15 -18.69 10.22
C LYS A 443 6.52 -17.52 11.14
N VAL A 444 6.02 -17.59 12.36
CA VAL A 444 6.25 -16.60 13.42
C VAL A 444 6.93 -17.31 14.58
N ALA A 445 8.11 -16.85 14.96
CA ALA A 445 8.89 -17.41 16.04
C ALA A 445 9.08 -16.43 17.19
N LEU A 446 8.94 -16.88 18.43
CA LEU A 446 9.30 -16.16 19.64
C LEU A 446 10.51 -16.82 20.26
N ILE A 447 11.54 -16.05 20.60
CA ILE A 447 12.79 -16.57 21.14
C ILE A 447 13.08 -15.86 22.45
N THR A 448 13.15 -16.62 23.55
CA THR A 448 13.54 -16.06 24.86
C THR A 448 15.04 -15.94 24.98
N GLY A 449 15.55 -14.90 25.67
CA GLY A 449 16.99 -14.65 25.79
C GLY A 449 17.68 -14.32 24.47
N SER A 450 16.93 -13.69 23.53
CA SER A 450 17.41 -13.41 22.18
C SER A 450 18.26 -12.14 22.05
N GLY A 451 18.42 -11.37 23.11
CA GLY A 451 19.48 -10.37 23.23
C GLY A 451 20.87 -10.97 23.40
N GLY A 452 20.97 -12.20 23.93
CA GLY A 452 22.21 -12.92 24.12
C GLY A 452 22.71 -13.70 22.90
N GLY A 453 23.96 -14.15 22.92
CA GLY A 453 24.68 -14.72 21.77
C GLY A 453 23.98 -15.93 21.11
N ILE A 454 23.50 -16.91 21.88
CA ILE A 454 22.86 -18.13 21.35
C ILE A 454 21.46 -17.78 20.77
N GLY A 455 20.63 -17.10 21.57
CA GLY A 455 19.27 -16.70 21.12
C GLY A 455 19.30 -15.81 19.90
N ARG A 456 20.23 -14.85 19.82
CA ARG A 456 20.46 -14.00 18.67
C ARG A 456 20.84 -14.79 17.41
N ALA A 457 21.82 -15.71 17.53
CA ALA A 457 22.24 -16.54 16.39
C ALA A 457 21.10 -17.44 15.85
N ILE A 458 20.23 -17.95 16.75
CA ILE A 458 19.02 -18.67 16.35
C ILE A 458 18.05 -17.73 15.60
N ALA A 459 17.82 -16.53 16.14
CA ALA A 459 16.95 -15.53 15.51
C ALA A 459 17.44 -15.16 14.11
N ASP A 460 18.74 -14.86 13.95
CA ASP A 460 19.38 -14.55 12.67
C ASP A 460 19.15 -15.67 11.65
N LYS A 461 19.30 -16.93 12.07
CA LYS A 461 19.08 -18.09 11.20
C LYS A 461 17.62 -18.25 10.80
N LEU A 462 16.67 -18.11 11.74
CA LEU A 462 15.24 -18.22 11.43
C LEU A 462 14.79 -17.10 10.47
N ILE A 463 15.27 -15.86 10.66
CA ILE A 463 14.99 -14.75 9.75
C ILE A 463 15.61 -15.01 8.37
N ALA A 464 16.84 -15.51 8.33
CA ALA A 464 17.51 -15.87 7.07
C ALA A 464 16.71 -16.92 6.28
N GLU A 465 16.01 -17.84 6.95
CA GLU A 465 15.11 -18.84 6.36
C GLU A 465 13.68 -18.32 6.12
N GLY A 466 13.40 -17.04 6.42
CA GLY A 466 12.14 -16.37 6.07
C GLY A 466 11.10 -16.25 7.18
N ALA A 467 11.41 -16.64 8.41
CA ALA A 467 10.50 -16.46 9.55
C ALA A 467 10.42 -14.98 9.98
N ASN A 468 9.26 -14.60 10.53
CA ASN A 468 9.12 -13.38 11.34
C ASN A 468 9.50 -13.71 12.79
N VAL A 469 10.27 -12.87 13.46
CA VAL A 469 10.79 -13.17 14.79
C VAL A 469 10.42 -12.11 15.80
N ILE A 470 9.97 -12.57 16.99
CA ILE A 470 9.83 -11.76 18.18
C ILE A 470 11.06 -12.03 19.07
N PHE A 471 11.91 -11.03 19.17
CA PHE A 471 13.03 -11.03 20.11
C PHE A 471 12.51 -10.74 21.51
N THR A 472 12.83 -11.60 22.49
CA THR A 472 12.48 -11.35 23.87
C THR A 472 13.68 -11.56 24.80
N ASP A 473 13.90 -10.61 25.69
CA ASP A 473 14.96 -10.62 26.69
C ASP A 473 14.54 -9.80 27.91
N ILE A 474 15.18 -10.00 29.04
CA ILE A 474 14.96 -9.16 30.22
C ILE A 474 15.64 -7.79 30.05
N SER A 475 16.73 -7.70 29.27
CA SER A 475 17.47 -6.49 28.98
C SER A 475 16.94 -5.80 27.72
N GLU A 476 16.41 -4.59 27.88
CA GLU A 476 15.96 -3.75 26.78
C GLU A 476 17.13 -3.30 25.90
N GLU A 477 18.29 -2.99 26.51
CA GLU A 477 19.51 -2.59 25.80
C GLU A 477 19.99 -3.68 24.81
N TYR A 478 20.01 -4.93 25.24
CA TYR A 478 20.41 -6.06 24.38
C TYR A 478 19.39 -6.31 23.26
N LEU A 479 18.09 -6.06 23.51
CA LEU A 479 17.06 -6.15 22.49
C LEU A 479 17.23 -5.07 21.43
N ASP A 480 17.47 -3.82 21.82
CA ASP A 480 17.65 -2.71 20.89
C ASP A 480 18.86 -2.94 19.97
N GLU A 481 19.97 -3.43 20.53
CA GLU A 481 21.15 -3.81 19.75
C GLU A 481 20.80 -4.96 18.77
N ALA A 482 20.18 -6.03 19.26
CA ALA A 482 19.88 -7.22 18.47
C ALA A 482 18.94 -6.92 17.29
N ILE A 483 17.93 -6.05 17.49
CA ILE A 483 16.91 -5.76 16.46
C ILE A 483 17.36 -4.72 15.45
N SER A 484 18.38 -3.91 15.74
CA SER A 484 18.79 -2.72 14.95
C SER A 484 19.07 -3.02 13.47
N GLN A 485 19.46 -4.24 13.14
CA GLN A 485 19.77 -4.67 11.77
C GLN A 485 18.56 -5.16 10.96
N TYR A 486 17.39 -5.30 11.58
CA TYR A 486 16.18 -5.83 10.92
C TYR A 486 15.12 -4.76 10.71
N SER A 487 14.35 -4.90 9.65
CA SER A 487 13.17 -4.08 9.46
C SER A 487 12.03 -4.52 10.39
N PRO A 488 11.11 -3.62 10.76
CA PRO A 488 9.90 -3.98 11.53
C PRO A 488 9.01 -5.04 10.86
N ASP A 489 9.14 -5.20 9.54
CA ASP A 489 8.43 -6.24 8.79
C ASP A 489 9.08 -7.64 8.93
N GLN A 490 10.30 -7.73 9.48
CA GLN A 490 11.01 -8.99 9.71
C GLN A 490 11.02 -9.39 11.19
N ALA A 491 11.28 -8.41 12.07
CA ALA A 491 11.46 -8.67 13.49
C ALA A 491 10.94 -7.53 14.37
N ILE A 492 10.51 -7.88 15.56
CA ILE A 492 10.12 -6.94 16.62
C ILE A 492 10.76 -7.38 17.94
N ALA A 493 10.93 -6.44 18.88
CA ALA A 493 11.41 -6.71 20.22
C ALA A 493 10.30 -6.57 21.26
N CYS A 494 10.36 -7.37 22.32
CA CYS A 494 9.49 -7.25 23.49
C CYS A 494 10.27 -7.62 24.75
N GLN A 495 10.47 -6.67 25.66
CA GLN A 495 11.05 -6.97 26.95
C GLN A 495 10.21 -8.04 27.67
N CYS A 496 10.85 -9.11 28.12
CA CYS A 496 10.20 -10.26 28.72
C CYS A 496 11.07 -10.90 29.79
N ASP A 497 10.55 -10.96 31.00
CA ASP A 497 11.05 -11.77 32.10
C ASP A 497 10.30 -13.11 32.06
N VAL A 498 11.04 -14.21 31.81
CA VAL A 498 10.46 -15.57 31.70
C VAL A 498 9.96 -16.13 33.03
N THR A 499 10.33 -15.51 34.16
CA THR A 499 9.82 -15.87 35.48
C THR A 499 8.47 -15.22 35.80
N ASN A 500 8.01 -14.29 34.93
CA ASN A 500 6.79 -13.54 35.13
C ASN A 500 5.77 -13.86 34.01
N SER A 501 4.72 -14.60 34.36
CA SER A 501 3.67 -15.01 33.43
C SER A 501 3.00 -13.85 32.68
N LYS A 502 2.81 -12.70 33.34
CA LYS A 502 2.24 -11.50 32.69
C LYS A 502 3.18 -10.91 31.64
N SER A 503 4.49 -11.02 31.86
CA SER A 503 5.49 -10.59 30.88
C SER A 503 5.47 -11.49 29.63
N ILE A 504 5.33 -12.80 29.83
CA ILE A 504 5.19 -13.79 28.74
C ILE A 504 3.88 -13.54 27.98
N GLU A 505 2.76 -13.35 28.69
CA GLU A 505 1.47 -13.02 28.06
C GLU A 505 1.57 -11.77 27.17
N LYS A 506 2.26 -10.72 27.63
CA LYS A 506 2.50 -9.50 26.84
C LYS A 506 3.27 -9.78 25.56
N ALA A 507 4.31 -10.61 25.61
CA ALA A 507 5.09 -10.99 24.44
C ALA A 507 4.24 -11.76 23.41
N ILE A 508 3.41 -12.71 23.86
CA ILE A 508 2.48 -13.47 23.02
C ILE A 508 1.41 -12.56 22.41
N GLN A 509 0.85 -11.64 23.20
CA GLN A 509 -0.12 -10.65 22.71
C GLN A 509 0.49 -9.77 21.61
N LYS A 510 1.74 -9.33 21.79
CA LYS A 510 2.46 -8.55 20.78
C LYS A 510 2.68 -9.35 19.49
N ALA A 511 3.07 -10.63 19.59
CA ALA A 511 3.17 -11.52 18.44
C ALA A 511 1.84 -11.67 17.69
N SER A 512 0.75 -11.81 18.42
CA SER A 512 -0.60 -11.95 17.85
C SER A 512 -1.06 -10.68 17.12
N ILE A 513 -0.83 -9.50 17.69
CA ILE A 513 -1.19 -8.21 17.08
C ILE A 513 -0.33 -7.94 15.83
N GLU A 514 0.98 -8.15 15.94
CA GLU A 514 1.92 -7.77 14.89
C GLU A 514 1.96 -8.79 13.74
N PHE A 515 1.84 -10.08 14.01
CA PHE A 515 2.01 -11.12 13.00
C PHE A 515 0.80 -12.07 12.87
N GLY A 516 -0.24 -11.87 13.67
CA GLY A 516 -1.45 -12.68 13.63
C GLY A 516 -1.40 -13.95 14.48
N GLY A 517 -0.30 -14.25 15.16
CA GLY A 517 -0.17 -15.45 15.98
C GLY A 517 1.28 -15.92 16.13
N LEU A 518 1.47 -17.17 16.60
CA LEU A 518 2.77 -17.74 16.90
C LEU A 518 2.82 -19.20 16.42
N ASP A 519 3.92 -19.62 15.78
CA ASP A 519 4.13 -20.97 15.26
C ASP A 519 5.26 -21.72 15.98
N ILE A 520 6.33 -20.99 16.41
CA ILE A 520 7.56 -21.54 16.94
C ILE A 520 7.91 -20.81 18.23
N VAL A 521 8.23 -21.56 19.27
CA VAL A 521 8.80 -21.01 20.51
C VAL A 521 10.17 -21.63 20.73
N VAL A 522 11.18 -20.78 20.96
CA VAL A 522 12.53 -21.21 21.29
C VAL A 522 12.86 -20.73 22.69
N HIS A 523 13.03 -21.68 23.60
CA HIS A 523 13.45 -21.41 24.97
C HIS A 523 14.98 -21.32 24.98
N SER A 524 15.54 -20.12 24.91
CA SER A 524 16.98 -19.85 24.95
C SER A 524 17.39 -18.95 26.12
N ALA A 525 16.41 -18.42 26.87
CA ALA A 525 16.72 -17.77 28.14
C ALA A 525 17.36 -18.77 29.11
N GLY A 526 18.40 -18.38 29.76
CA GLY A 526 19.09 -19.22 30.71
C GLY A 526 20.03 -18.41 31.60
N LEU A 527 20.25 -18.91 32.80
CA LEU A 527 21.12 -18.28 33.78
C LEU A 527 22.08 -19.36 34.34
N ALA A 528 23.33 -19.01 34.47
CA ALA A 528 24.34 -19.84 35.16
C ALA A 528 24.92 -19.06 36.34
N ILE A 529 24.96 -19.67 37.49
CA ILE A 529 25.62 -19.13 38.68
C ILE A 529 26.75 -20.07 39.05
N SER A 530 28.00 -19.62 38.86
CA SER A 530 29.20 -20.40 39.20
C SER A 530 29.62 -20.06 40.62
N LYS A 531 29.32 -20.98 41.57
CA LYS A 531 29.70 -20.87 42.98
C LYS A 531 29.96 -22.25 43.54
N PRO A 532 30.82 -22.39 44.59
CA PRO A 532 30.88 -23.60 45.41
C PRO A 532 29.49 -23.93 45.98
N LEU A 533 29.20 -25.21 46.17
CA LEU A 533 27.89 -25.65 46.67
C LEU A 533 27.55 -25.02 48.03
N GLU A 534 28.57 -24.89 48.90
CA GLU A 534 28.45 -24.31 50.24
C GLU A 534 28.11 -22.82 50.23
N GLU A 535 28.37 -22.14 49.13
CA GLU A 535 28.06 -20.71 48.94
C GLU A 535 26.76 -20.49 48.13
N THR A 536 26.14 -21.58 47.65
CA THR A 536 24.89 -21.49 46.89
C THR A 536 23.73 -21.26 47.86
N THR A 537 23.12 -20.09 47.78
CA THR A 537 21.97 -19.74 48.63
C THR A 537 20.69 -20.34 48.06
N GLU A 538 19.65 -20.50 48.93
CA GLU A 538 18.31 -20.91 48.50
C GLU A 538 17.74 -19.96 47.43
N ALA A 539 18.00 -18.65 47.52
CA ALA A 539 17.62 -17.68 46.51
C ALA A 539 18.28 -17.94 45.15
N ASN A 540 19.58 -18.30 45.12
CA ASN A 540 20.28 -18.69 43.89
C ASN A 540 19.69 -19.98 43.30
N TRP A 541 19.39 -20.96 44.15
CA TRP A 541 18.79 -22.22 43.74
C TRP A 541 17.38 -21.99 43.08
N ASN A 542 16.52 -21.23 43.77
CA ASN A 542 15.17 -20.94 43.29
C ASN A 542 15.24 -20.18 41.95
N LEU A 543 16.08 -19.15 41.82
CA LEU A 543 16.26 -18.40 40.59
C LEU A 543 16.67 -19.29 39.42
N LEU A 544 17.59 -20.24 39.63
CA LEU A 544 18.02 -21.19 38.61
C LEU A 544 16.93 -22.18 38.19
N GLN A 545 15.94 -22.43 39.04
CA GLN A 545 14.78 -23.29 38.72
C GLN A 545 13.66 -22.52 38.05
N GLU A 546 13.54 -21.23 38.27
CA GLU A 546 12.50 -20.37 37.73
C GLU A 546 12.80 -19.91 36.30
N VAL A 547 14.09 -19.75 35.96
CA VAL A 547 14.56 -19.39 34.61
C VAL A 547 14.81 -20.63 33.76
#